data_dbe5cd678411c08d7c239ffbeef8a4c8
#
_entry.id   dbe5cd678411c08d7c239ffbeef8a4c8
#
_cell.length_a   1.000
_cell.length_b   1.000
_cell.length_c   1.000
_cell.angle_alpha   90.00
_cell.angle_beta   90.00
_cell.angle_gamma   90.00
#
_symmetry.space_group_name_H-M   'P 1'
#
loop_
_entity.id
_entity.type
_entity.pdbx_description
1 polymer ?
#
loop_
_entity_poly.entity_id
_entity_poly.type
_entity_poly.pdbx_seq_one_letter_code
_entity_poly.pdbx_strand_id
1 'polypeptide(L)'
;VIHPVESVMCLYDPTTMDRPHDRSTEAADVRDLDTYLVNLCDHLQQIHRGWEFGDESIMAEHGRIVEGGIQVGKMTYRVVVLSSMLTIRRSTLDLLRKFMDAGGTVLAAGTLPTRIDGVEDASLGQLLAKVTPVENTPAALERALAVAAPAELQMVPDGEGDPADVWVHERQVEGGRLLFLTNTNRSRGVRAKVRLKGIGTLENWNLETGKVVQAPHRADGGWVVAPLTLAPVGSCLWLLREGRKGRRVVEKKWTVARTTPLAGQARIRRHAPNVLTLDTCRWRKGGGAWNGPLPTIGLQAMLDKEAYRGPLSMEFTFHVDDVPENLC
;
A
#
# COMPACT_ATOMS: atom_id res chain seq x y z
N VAL A 1 2.63 -9.67 7.09
CA VAL A 1 1.78 -9.08 8.13
C VAL A 1 0.55 -9.96 8.33
N ILE A 2 0.31 -10.45 9.56
CA ILE A 2 -0.96 -11.17 9.84
C ILE A 2 -2.11 -10.17 9.78
N HIS A 3 -3.12 -10.53 8.97
CA HIS A 3 -4.31 -9.72 8.79
C HIS A 3 -5.32 -10.03 9.90
N PRO A 4 -5.74 -9.06 10.74
CA PRO A 4 -6.55 -9.32 11.93
C PRO A 4 -8.05 -9.49 11.64
N VAL A 5 -8.41 -10.24 10.57
CA VAL A 5 -9.81 -10.42 10.14
C VAL A 5 -10.66 -11.05 11.24
N GLU A 6 -10.16 -12.09 11.89
CA GLU A 6 -10.86 -12.78 12.97
C GLU A 6 -11.11 -11.86 14.18
N SER A 7 -10.18 -10.94 14.45
CA SER A 7 -10.36 -9.94 15.52
C SER A 7 -11.48 -8.96 15.18
N VAL A 8 -11.55 -8.50 13.93
CA VAL A 8 -12.64 -7.67 13.45
C VAL A 8 -13.96 -8.43 13.52
N MET A 9 -14.00 -9.69 13.09
CA MET A 9 -15.19 -10.53 13.14
C MET A 9 -15.69 -10.79 14.57
N CYS A 10 -14.77 -10.89 15.56
CA CYS A 10 -15.15 -11.02 16.98
C CYS A 10 -15.80 -9.75 17.56
N LEU A 11 -15.47 -8.59 17.00
CA LEU A 11 -15.99 -7.28 17.44
C LEU A 11 -17.17 -6.81 16.59
N TYR A 12 -17.41 -7.48 15.49
CA TYR A 12 -18.41 -7.06 14.52
C TYR A 12 -19.83 -7.29 15.03
N ASP A 13 -20.65 -6.24 15.00
CA ASP A 13 -22.07 -6.32 15.29
C ASP A 13 -22.88 -6.49 13.99
N PRO A 14 -23.51 -7.65 13.72
CA PRO A 14 -24.28 -7.89 12.51
C PRO A 14 -25.48 -6.96 12.39
N THR A 15 -25.94 -6.32 13.47
CA THR A 15 -27.05 -5.35 13.39
C THR A 15 -26.65 -4.04 12.72
N THR A 16 -25.34 -3.77 12.58
CA THR A 16 -24.80 -2.59 11.88
C THR A 16 -24.66 -2.80 10.38
N MET A 17 -24.86 -4.03 9.86
CA MET A 17 -24.73 -4.35 8.42
C MET A 17 -25.70 -3.57 7.52
N ASP A 18 -26.81 -3.12 8.03
CA ASP A 18 -27.78 -2.33 7.27
C ASP A 18 -27.28 -0.93 6.87
N ARG A 19 -26.07 -0.54 7.33
CA ARG A 19 -25.47 0.77 7.06
C ARG A 19 -24.01 0.64 6.57
N PRO A 20 -23.78 -0.04 5.44
CA PRO A 20 -22.44 -0.40 4.98
C PRO A 20 -21.51 0.80 4.67
N HIS A 21 -22.04 2.02 4.66
CA HIS A 21 -21.29 3.24 4.36
C HIS A 21 -21.20 4.23 5.53
N ASP A 22 -21.82 3.92 6.66
CA ASP A 22 -21.78 4.78 7.84
C ASP A 22 -20.72 4.27 8.84
N ARG A 23 -19.48 4.65 8.60
CA ARG A 23 -18.35 4.33 9.53
C ARG A 23 -18.51 4.94 10.92
N SER A 24 -19.46 5.85 11.12
CA SER A 24 -19.76 6.41 12.45
C SER A 24 -20.39 5.40 13.41
N THR A 25 -20.93 4.31 12.87
CA THR A 25 -21.55 3.22 13.64
C THR A 25 -20.60 2.06 13.91
N GLU A 26 -19.39 2.04 13.31
CA GLU A 26 -18.39 1.05 13.64
C GLU A 26 -17.96 1.20 15.11
N ALA A 27 -17.81 0.08 15.80
CA ALA A 27 -17.26 0.08 17.16
C ALA A 27 -15.86 0.75 17.16
N ALA A 28 -15.56 1.51 18.21
CA ALA A 28 -14.27 2.20 18.34
C ALA A 28 -13.10 1.22 18.18
N ASP A 29 -13.21 0.04 18.79
CA ASP A 29 -12.19 -1.01 18.75
C ASP A 29 -11.91 -1.52 17.32
N VAL A 30 -12.94 -1.62 16.46
CA VAL A 30 -12.79 -2.03 15.05
C VAL A 30 -12.02 -0.94 14.27
N ARG A 31 -12.38 0.33 14.48
CA ARG A 31 -11.67 1.46 13.84
C ARG A 31 -10.21 1.55 14.29
N ASP A 32 -9.96 1.25 15.56
CA ASP A 32 -8.60 1.26 16.12
C ASP A 32 -7.74 0.15 15.50
N LEU A 33 -8.29 -1.06 15.35
CA LEU A 33 -7.61 -2.17 14.64
C LEU A 33 -7.30 -1.81 13.20
N ASP A 34 -8.28 -1.26 12.45
CA ASP A 34 -8.13 -0.84 11.06
C ASP A 34 -7.05 0.26 10.92
N THR A 35 -7.18 1.32 11.73
CA THR A 35 -6.22 2.43 11.73
C THR A 35 -4.80 1.95 12.04
N TYR A 36 -4.66 1.04 12.99
CA TYR A 36 -3.37 0.49 13.36
C TYR A 36 -2.73 -0.33 12.25
N LEU A 37 -3.53 -1.16 11.58
CA LEU A 37 -3.09 -1.96 10.44
C LEU A 37 -2.69 -1.08 9.26
N VAL A 38 -3.51 -0.09 8.90
CA VAL A 38 -3.21 0.86 7.82
C VAL A 38 -1.88 1.57 8.08
N ASN A 39 -1.69 2.11 9.28
CA ASN A 39 -0.44 2.76 9.66
C ASN A 39 0.77 1.81 9.57
N LEU A 40 0.63 0.55 10.00
CA LEU A 40 1.70 -0.44 9.87
C LEU A 40 2.06 -0.69 8.40
N CYS A 41 1.07 -0.84 7.53
CA CYS A 41 1.27 -1.03 6.10
C CYS A 41 1.97 0.18 5.47
N ASP A 42 1.54 1.38 5.80
CA ASP A 42 2.13 2.63 5.33
C ASP A 42 3.59 2.77 5.80
N HIS A 43 3.89 2.45 7.06
CA HIS A 43 5.25 2.49 7.58
C HIS A 43 6.17 1.48 6.87
N LEU A 44 5.68 0.28 6.58
CA LEU A 44 6.44 -0.71 5.80
C LEU A 44 6.70 -0.25 4.37
N GLN A 45 5.74 0.44 3.74
CA GLN A 45 5.92 1.06 2.43
C GLN A 45 6.94 2.20 2.47
N GLN A 46 6.88 3.07 3.48
CA GLN A 46 7.82 4.19 3.65
C GLN A 46 9.27 3.74 3.79
N ILE A 47 9.51 2.58 4.40
CA ILE A 47 10.85 1.99 4.51
C ILE A 47 11.17 0.99 3.39
N HIS A 48 10.35 0.95 2.33
CA HIS A 48 10.53 0.14 1.14
C HIS A 48 10.68 -1.36 1.42
N ARG A 49 9.88 -1.89 2.35
CA ARG A 49 9.83 -3.32 2.64
C ARG A 49 8.69 -3.98 1.89
N GLY A 50 9.02 -4.97 1.08
CA GLY A 50 7.99 -5.84 0.50
C GLY A 50 7.29 -6.64 1.60
N TRP A 51 5.97 -6.62 1.60
CA TRP A 51 5.14 -7.35 2.55
C TRP A 51 3.86 -7.84 1.87
N GLU A 52 3.25 -8.85 2.46
CA GLU A 52 1.96 -9.37 2.03
C GLU A 52 1.10 -9.67 3.26
N PHE A 53 -0.22 -9.70 3.09
CA PHE A 53 -1.12 -10.13 4.14
C PHE A 53 -1.06 -11.65 4.32
N GLY A 54 -0.92 -12.08 5.57
CA GLY A 54 -1.11 -13.46 5.99
C GLY A 54 -2.55 -13.64 6.43
N ASP A 55 -3.40 -14.14 5.55
CA ASP A 55 -4.74 -14.61 5.91
C ASP A 55 -4.61 -15.94 6.66
N GLU A 56 -5.20 -16.02 7.85
CA GLU A 56 -5.02 -17.16 8.73
C GLU A 56 -5.65 -18.45 8.19
N SER A 57 -6.72 -18.38 7.39
CA SER A 57 -7.30 -19.56 6.73
C SER A 57 -6.41 -20.08 5.59
N ILE A 58 -5.88 -19.18 4.77
CA ILE A 58 -4.93 -19.53 3.70
C ILE A 58 -3.64 -20.10 4.30
N MET A 59 -3.15 -19.53 5.39
CA MET A 59 -1.98 -20.02 6.11
C MET A 59 -2.21 -21.39 6.73
N ALA A 60 -3.41 -21.69 7.23
CA ALA A 60 -3.76 -22.99 7.77
C ALA A 60 -3.76 -24.08 6.69
N GLU A 61 -4.23 -23.77 5.49
CA GLU A 61 -4.33 -24.72 4.38
C GLU A 61 -3.00 -24.89 3.62
N HIS A 62 -2.28 -23.79 3.38
CA HIS A 62 -1.13 -23.75 2.47
C HIS A 62 0.19 -23.42 3.16
N GLY A 63 0.17 -23.11 4.46
CA GLY A 63 1.34 -22.73 5.23
C GLY A 63 2.18 -23.93 5.68
N ARG A 64 3.50 -23.85 5.49
CA ARG A 64 4.45 -24.85 6.01
C ARG A 64 5.77 -24.23 6.37
N ILE A 65 6.48 -24.84 7.31
CA ILE A 65 7.84 -24.43 7.64
C ILE A 65 8.80 -25.03 6.63
N VAL A 66 9.69 -24.20 6.11
CA VAL A 66 10.77 -24.57 5.20
C VAL A 66 12.08 -23.98 5.72
N GLU A 67 13.20 -24.40 5.15
CA GLU A 67 14.48 -23.76 5.46
C GLU A 67 14.41 -22.26 5.13
N GLY A 68 14.70 -21.44 6.14
CA GLY A 68 14.71 -19.98 6.02
C GLY A 68 13.35 -19.29 6.14
N GLY A 69 12.24 -19.98 6.45
CA GLY A 69 11.00 -19.28 6.65
C GLY A 69 9.68 -20.06 6.68
N ILE A 70 8.59 -19.34 6.59
CA ILE A 70 7.25 -19.88 6.34
C ILE A 70 6.98 -19.78 4.84
N GLN A 71 6.68 -20.90 4.21
CA GLN A 71 6.20 -20.93 2.84
C GLN A 71 4.68 -20.97 2.82
N VAL A 72 4.06 -20.07 2.06
CA VAL A 72 2.63 -20.07 1.75
C VAL A 72 2.49 -20.05 0.22
N GLY A 73 1.91 -21.10 -0.34
CA GLY A 73 1.91 -21.30 -1.78
C GLY A 73 3.33 -21.35 -2.37
N LYS A 74 3.68 -20.39 -3.21
CA LYS A 74 5.01 -20.27 -3.85
C LYS A 74 5.96 -19.32 -3.13
N MET A 75 5.47 -18.52 -2.19
CA MET A 75 6.25 -17.49 -1.51
C MET A 75 6.80 -17.99 -0.17
N THR A 76 8.01 -17.55 0.17
CA THR A 76 8.64 -17.84 1.47
C THR A 76 8.89 -16.53 2.22
N TYR A 77 8.41 -16.45 3.45
CA TYR A 77 8.49 -15.28 4.33
C TYR A 77 9.45 -15.55 5.48
N ARG A 78 10.41 -14.66 5.67
CA ARG A 78 11.47 -14.77 6.68
C ARG A 78 11.08 -14.16 8.03
N VAL A 79 10.13 -13.23 8.01
CA VAL A 79 9.64 -12.52 9.19
C VAL A 79 8.13 -12.49 9.15
N VAL A 80 7.51 -12.72 10.30
CA VAL A 80 6.08 -12.49 10.49
C VAL A 80 5.90 -11.27 11.39
N VAL A 81 4.99 -10.38 11.01
CA VAL A 81 4.63 -9.21 11.82
C VAL A 81 3.18 -9.36 12.25
N LEU A 82 2.95 -9.37 13.56
CA LEU A 82 1.63 -9.27 14.16
C LEU A 82 1.25 -7.79 14.28
N SER A 83 0.13 -7.41 13.70
CA SER A 83 -0.50 -6.11 13.95
C SER A 83 -1.24 -6.12 15.30
N SER A 84 -1.96 -5.06 15.63
CA SER A 84 -2.92 -5.13 16.73
C SER A 84 -4.00 -6.16 16.44
N MET A 85 -4.24 -7.08 17.38
CA MET A 85 -5.24 -8.14 17.23
C MET A 85 -5.79 -8.60 18.56
N LEU A 86 -7.05 -9.02 18.58
CA LEU A 86 -7.76 -9.53 19.75
C LEU A 86 -7.64 -11.06 19.84
N THR A 87 -7.74 -11.74 18.73
CA THR A 87 -7.72 -13.20 18.63
C THR A 87 -6.79 -13.67 17.54
N ILE A 88 -6.31 -14.90 17.66
CA ILE A 88 -5.51 -15.60 16.66
C ILE A 88 -6.05 -17.04 16.51
N ARG A 89 -6.02 -17.61 15.32
CA ARG A 89 -6.40 -19.00 15.13
C ARG A 89 -5.38 -19.97 15.73
N ARG A 90 -5.87 -21.09 16.26
CA ARG A 90 -5.03 -22.18 16.79
C ARG A 90 -4.01 -22.65 15.75
N SER A 91 -4.44 -22.82 14.49
CA SER A 91 -3.57 -23.23 13.39
C SER A 91 -2.43 -22.24 13.12
N THR A 92 -2.72 -20.93 13.15
CA THR A 92 -1.70 -19.89 12.97
C THR A 92 -0.71 -19.90 14.15
N LEU A 93 -1.23 -20.02 15.37
CA LEU A 93 -0.40 -20.10 16.56
C LEU A 93 0.58 -21.27 16.51
N ASP A 94 0.11 -22.45 16.10
CA ASP A 94 0.94 -23.64 15.95
C ASP A 94 1.97 -23.51 14.84
N LEU A 95 1.62 -22.84 13.74
CA LEU A 95 2.55 -22.53 12.67
C LEU A 95 3.64 -21.56 13.12
N LEU A 96 3.26 -20.49 13.84
CA LEU A 96 4.21 -19.52 14.39
C LEU A 96 5.14 -20.14 15.44
N ARG A 97 4.63 -21.07 16.28
CA ARG A 97 5.47 -21.83 17.21
C ARG A 97 6.56 -22.60 16.47
N LYS A 98 6.17 -23.42 15.49
CA LYS A 98 7.11 -24.17 14.66
C LYS A 98 8.11 -23.27 13.95
N PHE A 99 7.67 -22.11 13.47
CA PHE A 99 8.51 -21.12 12.83
C PHE A 99 9.57 -20.56 13.78
N MET A 100 9.18 -20.13 14.97
CA MET A 100 10.12 -19.62 15.98
C MET A 100 11.07 -20.71 16.49
N ASP A 101 10.59 -21.94 16.66
CA ASP A 101 11.43 -23.07 17.07
C ASP A 101 12.46 -23.44 15.98
N ALA A 102 12.17 -23.15 14.71
CA ALA A 102 13.11 -23.23 13.58
C ALA A 102 14.02 -21.99 13.42
N GLY A 103 14.00 -21.05 14.37
CA GLY A 103 14.80 -19.82 14.34
C GLY A 103 14.19 -18.65 13.59
N GLY A 104 12.92 -18.74 13.22
CA GLY A 104 12.18 -17.68 12.56
C GLY A 104 11.88 -16.50 13.49
N THR A 105 11.75 -15.31 12.92
CA THR A 105 11.49 -14.07 13.66
C THR A 105 10.02 -13.67 13.55
N VAL A 106 9.40 -13.47 14.72
CA VAL A 106 8.05 -12.90 14.84
C VAL A 106 8.15 -11.57 15.58
N LEU A 107 7.65 -10.52 14.95
CA LEU A 107 7.56 -9.17 15.51
C LEU A 107 6.13 -8.87 15.91
N ALA A 108 5.94 -8.18 17.01
CA ALA A 108 4.65 -7.63 17.40
C ALA A 108 4.69 -6.10 17.29
N ALA A 109 4.05 -5.58 16.27
CA ALA A 109 3.94 -4.14 16.05
C ALA A 109 2.64 -3.56 16.63
N GLY A 110 1.97 -4.26 17.54
CA GLY A 110 0.73 -3.83 18.15
C GLY A 110 0.35 -4.66 19.37
N THR A 111 -0.90 -4.53 19.77
CA THR A 111 -1.45 -5.30 20.89
C THR A 111 -1.53 -6.78 20.53
N LEU A 112 -0.92 -7.61 21.38
CA LEU A 112 -0.93 -9.06 21.19
C LEU A 112 -2.31 -9.65 21.50
N PRO A 113 -2.71 -10.75 20.85
CA PRO A 113 -3.99 -11.38 21.09
C PRO A 113 -4.06 -12.00 22.51
N THR A 114 -5.25 -11.97 23.11
CA THR A 114 -5.55 -12.64 24.37
C THR A 114 -6.45 -13.86 24.17
N ARG A 115 -6.94 -14.09 22.95
CA ARG A 115 -7.90 -15.12 22.59
C ARG A 115 -7.33 -16.05 21.51
N ILE A 116 -7.75 -17.32 21.57
CA ILE A 116 -7.54 -18.30 20.51
C ILE A 116 -8.93 -18.71 20.00
N ASP A 117 -9.14 -18.63 18.68
CA ASP A 117 -10.42 -18.94 18.07
C ASP A 117 -11.61 -18.20 18.74
N GLY A 118 -11.38 -16.95 19.16
CA GLY A 118 -12.37 -16.10 19.83
C GLY A 118 -12.51 -16.31 21.36
N VAL A 119 -11.87 -17.32 21.93
CA VAL A 119 -11.97 -17.66 23.37
C VAL A 119 -10.70 -17.27 24.12
N GLU A 120 -10.83 -16.65 25.28
CA GLU A 120 -9.68 -16.30 26.14
C GLU A 120 -8.88 -17.54 26.51
N ASP A 121 -7.55 -17.49 26.35
CA ASP A 121 -6.64 -18.62 26.56
C ASP A 121 -5.33 -18.12 27.21
N ALA A 122 -5.14 -18.46 28.47
CA ALA A 122 -3.95 -18.08 29.23
C ALA A 122 -2.64 -18.71 28.71
N SER A 123 -2.72 -19.79 27.91
CA SER A 123 -1.54 -20.44 27.33
C SER A 123 -0.82 -19.58 26.27
N LEU A 124 -1.49 -18.58 25.73
CA LEU A 124 -0.91 -17.60 24.79
C LEU A 124 0.32 -16.89 25.36
N GLY A 125 0.30 -16.56 26.67
CA GLY A 125 1.37 -15.80 27.28
C GLY A 125 2.76 -16.43 27.15
N GLN A 126 2.86 -17.77 27.21
CA GLN A 126 4.15 -18.47 27.07
C GLN A 126 4.72 -18.39 25.65
N LEU A 127 3.86 -18.49 24.63
CA LEU A 127 4.31 -18.40 23.25
C LEU A 127 4.64 -16.95 22.87
N LEU A 128 3.77 -16.03 23.25
CA LEU A 128 3.91 -14.61 22.93
C LEU A 128 5.09 -13.96 23.64
N ALA A 129 5.59 -14.57 24.73
CA ALA A 129 6.83 -14.15 25.39
C ALA A 129 8.08 -14.28 24.49
N LYS A 130 8.03 -15.11 23.43
CA LYS A 130 9.11 -15.26 22.44
C LYS A 130 9.01 -14.25 21.28
N VAL A 131 7.90 -13.54 21.16
CA VAL A 131 7.67 -12.55 20.11
C VAL A 131 8.40 -11.25 20.45
N THR A 132 9.10 -10.66 19.50
CA THR A 132 9.83 -9.42 19.72
C THR A 132 8.90 -8.22 19.55
N PRO A 133 8.64 -7.43 20.60
CA PRO A 133 7.84 -6.22 20.49
C PRO A 133 8.59 -5.16 19.66
N VAL A 134 7.87 -4.46 18.82
CA VAL A 134 8.39 -3.35 18.01
C VAL A 134 7.36 -2.22 18.00
N GLU A 135 7.83 -1.00 18.14
CA GLU A 135 6.98 0.17 17.98
C GLU A 135 6.54 0.31 16.53
N ASN A 136 5.26 0.60 16.31
CA ASN A 136 4.73 0.83 14.95
C ASN A 136 5.14 2.21 14.43
N THR A 137 6.44 2.35 14.16
CA THR A 137 7.04 3.53 13.52
C THR A 137 8.05 3.07 12.45
N PRO A 138 8.26 3.86 11.37
CA PRO A 138 9.20 3.50 10.31
C PRO A 138 10.60 3.16 10.87
N ALA A 139 11.13 3.99 11.77
CA ALA A 139 12.46 3.81 12.31
C ALA A 139 12.61 2.56 13.20
N ALA A 140 11.58 2.22 13.99
CA ALA A 140 11.61 1.03 14.84
C ALA A 140 11.47 -0.25 14.00
N LEU A 141 10.56 -0.24 13.01
CA LEU A 141 10.37 -1.35 12.08
C LEU A 141 11.64 -1.58 11.24
N GLU A 142 12.28 -0.53 10.73
CA GLU A 142 13.51 -0.64 9.97
C GLU A 142 14.63 -1.30 10.79
N ARG A 143 14.83 -0.86 12.05
CA ARG A 143 15.83 -1.46 12.96
C ARG A 143 15.53 -2.93 13.25
N ALA A 144 14.27 -3.26 13.55
CA ALA A 144 13.88 -4.63 13.85
C ALA A 144 14.06 -5.58 12.64
N LEU A 145 13.73 -5.10 11.46
CA LEU A 145 13.85 -5.87 10.21
C LEU A 145 15.29 -5.96 9.68
N ALA A 146 16.18 -5.03 10.06
CA ALA A 146 17.55 -4.99 9.54
C ALA A 146 18.35 -6.27 9.81
N VAL A 147 18.09 -6.95 10.91
CA VAL A 147 18.77 -8.19 11.31
C VAL A 147 18.12 -9.40 10.65
N ALA A 148 16.80 -9.53 10.78
CA ALA A 148 16.08 -10.74 10.34
C ALA A 148 15.83 -10.78 8.82
N ALA A 149 15.65 -9.61 8.19
CA ALA A 149 15.44 -9.44 6.75
C ALA A 149 16.15 -8.18 6.26
N PRO A 150 17.48 -8.19 6.04
CA PRO A 150 18.21 -7.03 5.55
C PRO A 150 17.62 -6.46 4.27
N ALA A 151 17.61 -5.12 4.15
CA ALA A 151 17.06 -4.46 2.97
C ALA A 151 17.84 -4.82 1.70
N GLU A 152 17.13 -5.20 0.67
CA GLU A 152 17.67 -5.45 -0.67
C GLU A 152 17.44 -4.25 -1.61
N LEU A 153 16.65 -3.30 -1.18
CA LEU A 153 16.45 -2.00 -1.80
C LEU A 153 16.60 -0.92 -0.73
N GLN A 154 17.30 0.15 -1.06
CA GLN A 154 17.47 1.34 -0.22
C GLN A 154 17.27 2.57 -1.08
N MET A 155 16.57 3.58 -0.56
CA MET A 155 16.47 4.89 -1.18
C MET A 155 17.04 5.95 -0.28
N VAL A 156 17.95 6.76 -0.85
CA VAL A 156 18.60 7.87 -0.15
C VAL A 156 18.16 9.17 -0.84
N PRO A 157 17.70 10.18 -0.10
CA PRO A 157 17.35 11.48 -0.69
C PRO A 157 18.51 12.06 -1.51
N ASP A 158 18.22 12.63 -2.69
CA ASP A 158 19.18 13.28 -3.57
C ASP A 158 18.61 14.57 -4.19
N GLY A 159 17.90 15.34 -3.41
CA GLY A 159 17.30 16.61 -3.82
C GLY A 159 15.87 16.78 -3.35
N GLU A 160 14.95 17.06 -4.28
CA GLU A 160 13.55 17.35 -4.01
C GLU A 160 12.78 16.11 -3.53
N GLY A 161 11.81 16.34 -2.65
CA GLY A 161 10.83 15.34 -2.17
C GLY A 161 11.38 14.38 -1.13
N ASP A 162 10.52 13.50 -0.68
CA ASP A 162 10.83 12.47 0.31
C ASP A 162 10.77 11.07 -0.36
N PRO A 163 11.84 10.26 -0.30
CA PRO A 163 11.78 8.87 -0.76
C PRO A 163 10.67 8.04 -0.14
N ALA A 164 10.20 8.37 1.06
CA ALA A 164 9.07 7.72 1.71
C ALA A 164 7.76 7.84 0.90
N ASP A 165 7.63 8.84 0.04
CA ASP A 165 6.52 9.00 -0.90
C ASP A 165 6.58 8.00 -2.08
N VAL A 166 7.69 7.27 -2.24
CA VAL A 166 7.87 6.31 -3.34
C VAL A 166 7.48 4.91 -2.89
N TRP A 167 6.41 4.39 -3.45
CA TRP A 167 6.03 3.00 -3.25
C TRP A 167 6.74 2.10 -4.26
N VAL A 168 7.12 0.92 -3.81
CA VAL A 168 7.84 -0.07 -4.61
C VAL A 168 7.08 -1.37 -4.64
N HIS A 169 6.84 -1.88 -5.85
CA HIS A 169 6.35 -3.23 -6.06
C HIS A 169 7.42 -4.03 -6.80
N GLU A 170 7.91 -5.08 -6.14
CA GLU A 170 8.99 -5.92 -6.66
C GLU A 170 8.47 -7.32 -7.02
N ARG A 171 8.94 -7.85 -8.15
CA ARG A 171 8.70 -9.23 -8.58
C ARG A 171 9.98 -9.86 -9.10
N GLN A 172 10.24 -11.10 -8.68
CA GLN A 172 11.25 -11.93 -9.30
C GLN A 172 10.71 -12.43 -10.63
N VAL A 173 11.48 -12.22 -11.70
CA VAL A 173 11.15 -12.66 -13.05
C VAL A 173 12.33 -13.43 -13.65
N GLU A 174 12.12 -14.06 -14.80
CA GLU A 174 13.21 -14.73 -15.50
C GLU A 174 14.35 -13.73 -15.84
N GLY A 175 15.52 -14.01 -15.32
CA GLY A 175 16.73 -13.23 -15.54
C GLY A 175 16.86 -11.95 -14.70
N GLY A 176 16.07 -11.78 -13.63
CA GLY A 176 16.26 -10.66 -12.74
C GLY A 176 15.07 -10.23 -11.90
N ARG A 177 15.12 -8.99 -11.40
CA ARG A 177 14.11 -8.39 -10.54
C ARG A 177 13.44 -7.22 -11.24
N LEU A 178 12.13 -7.29 -11.38
CA LEU A 178 11.27 -6.24 -11.92
C LEU A 178 10.78 -5.35 -10.79
N LEU A 179 10.97 -4.04 -10.92
CA LEU A 179 10.62 -3.05 -9.91
C LEU A 179 9.72 -1.99 -10.53
N PHE A 180 8.50 -1.88 -10.02
CA PHE A 180 7.63 -0.76 -10.31
C PHE A 180 7.73 0.24 -9.17
N LEU A 181 8.16 1.48 -9.49
CA LEU A 181 8.33 2.56 -8.53
C LEU A 181 7.34 3.66 -8.87
N THR A 182 6.59 4.13 -7.89
CA THR A 182 5.60 5.19 -8.08
C THR A 182 5.67 6.22 -6.95
N ASN A 183 5.68 7.49 -7.33
CA ASN A 183 5.56 8.60 -6.40
C ASN A 183 4.07 8.80 -6.06
N THR A 184 3.69 8.62 -4.81
CA THR A 184 2.30 8.78 -4.36
C THR A 184 1.95 10.24 -4.01
N ASN A 185 2.95 11.13 -3.95
CA ASN A 185 2.74 12.53 -3.68
C ASN A 185 2.14 13.24 -4.90
N ARG A 186 1.01 13.91 -4.72
CA ARG A 186 0.26 14.57 -5.78
C ARG A 186 0.83 15.93 -6.18
N SER A 187 1.65 16.53 -5.33
CA SER A 187 2.09 17.93 -5.48
C SER A 187 3.59 18.07 -5.69
N ARG A 188 4.39 17.12 -5.25
CA ARG A 188 5.86 17.20 -5.25
C ARG A 188 6.48 16.04 -6.00
N GLY A 189 7.52 16.36 -6.78
CA GLY A 189 8.41 15.34 -7.34
C GLY A 189 9.32 14.72 -6.28
N VAL A 190 9.96 13.61 -6.62
CA VAL A 190 10.95 12.94 -5.77
C VAL A 190 12.23 12.71 -6.54
N ARG A 191 13.36 13.06 -5.91
CA ARG A 191 14.72 12.72 -6.38
C ARG A 191 15.44 11.90 -5.32
N ALA A 192 15.92 10.74 -5.72
CA ALA A 192 16.59 9.81 -4.81
C ALA A 192 17.72 9.06 -5.51
N LYS A 193 18.63 8.50 -4.72
CA LYS A 193 19.54 7.44 -5.14
C LYS A 193 18.96 6.12 -4.68
N VAL A 194 18.63 5.26 -5.63
CA VAL A 194 18.17 3.90 -5.36
C VAL A 194 19.36 2.95 -5.39
N ARG A 195 19.51 2.15 -4.34
CA ARG A 195 20.49 1.08 -4.23
C ARG A 195 19.74 -0.25 -4.27
N LEU A 196 20.05 -1.08 -5.25
CA LEU A 196 19.52 -2.42 -5.42
C LEU A 196 20.61 -3.42 -5.14
N LYS A 197 20.38 -4.33 -4.19
CA LYS A 197 21.35 -5.40 -3.89
C LYS A 197 21.44 -6.34 -5.08
N GLY A 198 22.66 -6.68 -5.45
CA GLY A 198 22.94 -7.56 -6.58
C GLY A 198 23.96 -6.98 -7.53
N ILE A 199 24.32 -7.77 -8.54
CA ILE A 199 25.25 -7.41 -9.61
C ILE A 199 24.50 -7.56 -10.93
N GLY A 200 24.45 -6.50 -11.72
CA GLY A 200 23.70 -6.54 -12.96
C GLY A 200 23.69 -5.23 -13.72
N THR A 201 22.84 -5.20 -14.72
CA THR A 201 22.52 -4.01 -15.52
C THR A 201 21.08 -3.58 -15.25
N LEU A 202 20.84 -2.27 -15.21
CA LEU A 202 19.51 -1.73 -14.99
C LEU A 202 18.89 -1.27 -16.31
N GLU A 203 17.73 -1.80 -16.61
CA GLU A 203 16.90 -1.38 -17.75
C GLU A 203 15.75 -0.51 -17.23
N ASN A 204 15.39 0.52 -18.01
CA ASN A 204 14.16 1.28 -17.81
C ASN A 204 13.19 0.95 -18.95
N TRP A 205 12.05 0.43 -18.58
CA TRP A 205 11.00 0.04 -19.50
C TRP A 205 9.96 1.18 -19.56
N ASN A 206 9.90 1.86 -20.69
CA ASN A 206 8.95 2.95 -20.87
C ASN A 206 7.53 2.39 -20.97
N LEU A 207 6.68 2.75 -20.00
CA LEU A 207 5.33 2.20 -19.86
C LEU A 207 4.36 2.66 -20.97
N GLU A 208 4.65 3.81 -21.61
CA GLU A 208 3.78 4.35 -22.66
C GLU A 208 4.14 3.79 -24.03
N THR A 209 5.44 3.63 -24.31
CA THR A 209 5.92 3.28 -25.65
C THR A 209 6.40 1.84 -25.77
N GLY A 210 6.55 1.12 -24.66
CA GLY A 210 7.14 -0.22 -24.61
C GLY A 210 8.65 -0.26 -24.91
N LYS A 211 9.30 0.89 -25.12
CA LYS A 211 10.74 0.94 -25.39
C LYS A 211 11.54 0.60 -24.14
N VAL A 212 12.56 -0.23 -24.34
CA VAL A 212 13.52 -0.60 -23.31
C VAL A 212 14.82 0.13 -23.55
N VAL A 213 15.30 0.85 -22.55
CA VAL A 213 16.58 1.55 -22.58
C VAL A 213 17.39 1.21 -21.35
N GLN A 214 18.70 1.28 -21.45
CA GLN A 214 19.56 1.09 -20.28
C GLN A 214 19.45 2.32 -19.36
N ALA A 215 19.03 2.11 -18.10
CA ALA A 215 18.96 3.18 -17.13
C ALA A 215 20.38 3.60 -16.66
N PRO A 216 20.59 4.88 -16.33
CA PRO A 216 21.81 5.32 -15.69
C PRO A 216 22.05 4.56 -14.39
N HIS A 217 23.24 3.93 -14.25
CA HIS A 217 23.59 3.22 -13.01
C HIS A 217 25.11 3.01 -12.90
N ARG A 218 25.54 2.65 -11.70
CA ARG A 218 26.90 2.20 -11.40
C ARG A 218 26.87 1.03 -10.42
N ALA A 219 27.91 0.19 -10.49
CA ALA A 219 28.12 -0.83 -9.47
C ALA A 219 28.85 -0.24 -8.25
N ASP A 220 28.46 -0.70 -7.05
CA ASP A 220 29.04 -0.23 -5.79
C ASP A 220 28.97 -1.35 -4.72
N GLY A 221 30.07 -2.11 -4.56
CA GLY A 221 30.21 -3.08 -3.47
C GLY A 221 29.09 -4.13 -3.37
N GLY A 222 28.66 -4.71 -4.50
CA GLY A 222 27.55 -5.69 -4.52
C GLY A 222 26.17 -5.05 -4.63
N TRP A 223 26.11 -3.75 -4.92
CA TRP A 223 24.91 -2.99 -5.20
C TRP A 223 24.94 -2.37 -6.59
N VAL A 224 23.78 -2.23 -7.20
CA VAL A 224 23.54 -1.37 -8.35
C VAL A 224 22.93 -0.08 -7.85
N VAL A 225 23.58 1.06 -8.11
CA VAL A 225 23.16 2.38 -7.67
C VAL A 225 22.70 3.21 -8.86
N ALA A 226 21.49 3.69 -8.82
CA ALA A 226 20.87 4.46 -9.89
C ALA A 226 20.19 5.75 -9.37
N PRO A 227 20.26 6.86 -10.13
CA PRO A 227 19.45 8.03 -9.83
C PRO A 227 17.98 7.77 -10.18
N LEU A 228 17.08 8.19 -9.32
CA LEU A 228 15.64 8.18 -9.55
C LEU A 228 15.14 9.62 -9.57
N THR A 229 14.32 9.95 -10.55
CA THR A 229 13.56 11.20 -10.59
C THR A 229 12.14 10.89 -11.03
N LEU A 230 11.17 11.16 -10.17
CA LEU A 230 9.75 10.98 -10.45
C LEU A 230 9.03 12.31 -10.29
N ALA A 231 8.21 12.66 -11.26
CA ALA A 231 7.26 13.78 -11.13
C ALA A 231 6.19 13.47 -10.06
N PRO A 232 5.36 14.45 -9.66
CA PRO A 232 4.15 14.17 -8.88
C PRO A 232 3.33 13.07 -9.56
N VAL A 233 2.87 12.08 -8.82
CA VAL A 233 2.17 10.86 -9.30
C VAL A 233 2.88 10.13 -10.46
N GLY A 234 4.15 10.41 -10.67
CA GLY A 234 4.96 9.76 -11.70
C GLY A 234 5.38 8.35 -11.31
N SER A 235 5.63 7.51 -12.32
CA SER A 235 6.10 6.15 -12.11
C SER A 235 7.17 5.73 -13.12
N CYS A 236 7.92 4.68 -12.80
CA CYS A 236 8.82 4.02 -13.72
C CYS A 236 8.85 2.51 -13.47
N LEU A 237 9.23 1.78 -14.51
CA LEU A 237 9.40 0.33 -14.45
C LEU A 237 10.85 0.00 -14.76
N TRP A 238 11.55 -0.56 -13.78
CA TRP A 238 12.93 -0.99 -13.91
C TRP A 238 13.04 -2.51 -13.88
N LEU A 239 13.95 -3.04 -14.69
CA LEU A 239 14.40 -4.42 -14.59
C LEU A 239 15.90 -4.45 -14.26
N LEU A 240 16.24 -4.98 -13.10
CA LEU A 240 17.60 -5.34 -12.75
C LEU A 240 17.91 -6.71 -13.36
N ARG A 241 18.67 -6.72 -14.46
CA ARG A 241 19.18 -7.96 -15.07
C ARG A 241 20.38 -8.45 -14.30
N GLU A 242 20.25 -9.57 -13.63
CA GLU A 242 21.31 -10.16 -12.81
C GLU A 242 22.36 -10.89 -13.66
N GLY A 243 23.56 -11.03 -13.11
CA GLY A 243 24.62 -11.94 -13.59
C GLY A 243 25.75 -11.33 -14.41
N ARG A 244 25.65 -10.13 -14.97
CA ARG A 244 26.78 -9.45 -15.64
C ARG A 244 27.08 -8.12 -14.99
N LYS A 245 28.37 -7.86 -14.66
CA LYS A 245 28.80 -6.51 -14.28
C LYS A 245 28.45 -5.54 -15.41
N GLY A 246 27.45 -4.68 -15.18
CA GLY A 246 27.11 -3.63 -16.11
C GLY A 246 28.24 -2.62 -16.26
N ARG A 247 28.41 -2.07 -17.45
CA ARG A 247 29.22 -0.87 -17.62
C ARG A 247 28.49 0.30 -16.94
N ARG A 248 29.24 1.24 -16.39
CA ARG A 248 28.67 2.49 -15.88
C ARG A 248 27.89 3.17 -17.01
N VAL A 249 26.60 3.39 -16.80
CA VAL A 249 25.76 4.18 -17.70
C VAL A 249 25.54 5.54 -17.07
N VAL A 250 25.87 6.57 -17.80
CA VAL A 250 25.77 7.96 -17.36
C VAL A 250 24.49 8.56 -17.93
N GLU A 251 23.79 9.30 -17.09
CA GLU A 251 22.60 10.05 -17.53
C GLU A 251 22.99 11.07 -18.61
N LYS A 252 22.27 11.04 -19.73
CA LYS A 252 22.42 12.07 -20.76
C LYS A 252 21.73 13.35 -20.24
N LYS A 253 22.52 14.37 -19.97
CA LYS A 253 21.97 15.70 -19.67
C LYS A 253 21.47 16.33 -20.97
N TRP A 254 20.18 16.58 -21.01
CA TRP A 254 19.57 17.35 -22.08
C TRP A 254 19.56 18.82 -21.67
N THR A 255 19.99 19.70 -22.58
CA THR A 255 19.86 21.16 -22.44
C THR A 255 18.90 21.67 -23.50
N VAL A 256 18.05 22.62 -23.13
CA VAL A 256 17.19 23.29 -24.08
C VAL A 256 18.08 24.12 -25.01
N ALA A 257 18.23 23.67 -26.25
CA ALA A 257 19.06 24.36 -27.25
C ALA A 257 18.35 25.62 -27.81
N ARG A 258 17.03 25.56 -27.89
CA ARG A 258 16.20 26.66 -28.42
C ARG A 258 14.76 26.53 -27.94
N THR A 259 14.18 27.65 -27.54
CA THR A 259 12.74 27.79 -27.31
C THR A 259 12.15 28.65 -28.43
N THR A 260 11.15 28.13 -29.13
CA THR A 260 10.45 28.87 -30.19
C THR A 260 9.02 29.11 -29.70
N PRO A 261 8.60 30.34 -29.46
CA PRO A 261 7.21 30.64 -29.13
C PRO A 261 6.31 30.31 -30.34
N LEU A 262 5.23 29.60 -30.07
CA LEU A 262 4.18 29.37 -31.04
C LEU A 262 3.31 30.64 -31.12
N ALA A 263 3.26 31.27 -32.28
CA ALA A 263 2.37 32.40 -32.50
C ALA A 263 0.97 31.88 -32.90
N GLY A 264 -0.06 32.53 -32.34
CA GLY A 264 -1.46 32.23 -32.66
C GLY A 264 -2.23 31.60 -31.48
N GLN A 265 -3.54 31.53 -31.67
CA GLN A 265 -4.42 30.89 -30.68
C GLN A 265 -4.52 29.37 -30.97
N ALA A 266 -4.32 28.56 -29.94
CA ALA A 266 -4.55 27.14 -30.02
C ALA A 266 -6.07 26.86 -30.10
N ARG A 267 -6.50 26.12 -31.16
CA ARG A 267 -7.88 25.67 -31.27
C ARG A 267 -7.98 24.28 -30.62
N ILE A 268 -8.59 24.23 -29.45
CA ILE A 268 -8.81 22.99 -28.73
C ILE A 268 -10.16 22.39 -29.16
N ARG A 269 -10.14 21.13 -29.64
CA ARG A 269 -11.34 20.36 -29.88
C ARG A 269 -11.39 19.21 -28.88
N ARG A 270 -12.32 19.24 -27.97
CA ARG A 270 -12.58 18.10 -27.07
C ARG A 270 -13.35 17.02 -27.83
N HIS A 271 -12.90 15.78 -27.72
CA HIS A 271 -13.58 14.63 -28.32
C HIS A 271 -14.56 13.95 -27.36
N ALA A 272 -14.46 14.22 -26.07
CA ALA A 272 -15.36 13.75 -25.04
C ALA A 272 -15.71 14.91 -24.09
N PRO A 273 -16.91 14.92 -23.50
CA PRO A 273 -17.25 15.90 -22.48
C PRO A 273 -16.37 15.69 -21.23
N ASN A 274 -16.12 16.77 -20.49
CA ASN A 274 -15.61 16.62 -19.12
C ASN A 274 -16.72 16.01 -18.28
N VAL A 275 -16.34 15.05 -17.44
CA VAL A 275 -17.24 14.39 -16.51
C VAL A 275 -16.71 14.60 -15.10
N LEU A 276 -17.58 15.11 -14.24
CA LEU A 276 -17.35 15.14 -12.80
C LEU A 276 -18.30 14.11 -12.18
N THR A 277 -17.74 13.11 -11.50
CA THR A 277 -18.55 12.13 -10.77
C THR A 277 -18.97 12.74 -9.44
N LEU A 278 -20.28 12.80 -9.20
CA LEU A 278 -20.86 13.29 -7.97
C LEU A 278 -21.43 12.09 -7.19
N ASP A 279 -20.62 11.52 -6.32
CA ASP A 279 -20.88 10.24 -5.67
C ASP A 279 -21.70 10.37 -4.39
N THR A 280 -21.59 11.51 -3.72
CA THR A 280 -22.15 11.74 -2.38
C THR A 280 -23.04 12.96 -2.40
N CYS A 281 -24.22 12.85 -1.80
CA CYS A 281 -25.20 13.92 -1.75
C CYS A 281 -25.84 14.08 -0.38
N ARG A 282 -26.31 15.27 -0.05
CA ARG A 282 -27.39 15.49 0.92
C ARG A 282 -28.73 15.27 0.21
N TRP A 283 -29.71 14.80 0.95
CA TRP A 283 -30.99 14.45 0.35
C TRP A 283 -32.17 14.77 1.27
N ARG A 284 -33.36 14.93 0.68
CA ARG A 284 -34.61 15.04 1.41
C ARG A 284 -35.76 14.49 0.61
N LYS A 285 -36.74 13.94 1.29
CA LYS A 285 -38.03 13.48 0.74
C LYS A 285 -39.03 14.64 0.75
N GLY A 286 -39.58 14.97 -0.41
CA GLY A 286 -40.52 16.08 -0.55
C GLY A 286 -39.99 17.39 0.03
N GLY A 287 -40.79 18.03 0.87
CA GLY A 287 -40.43 19.25 1.61
C GLY A 287 -39.82 19.01 3.00
N GLY A 288 -39.36 17.77 3.30
CA GLY A 288 -38.84 17.41 4.61
C GLY A 288 -37.45 17.97 4.91
N ALA A 289 -36.89 17.58 6.05
CA ALA A 289 -35.54 18.01 6.46
C ALA A 289 -34.44 17.39 5.57
N TRP A 290 -33.35 18.11 5.44
CA TRP A 290 -32.14 17.61 4.77
C TRP A 290 -31.44 16.55 5.63
N ASN A 291 -31.04 15.46 5.00
CA ASN A 291 -30.28 14.34 5.59
C ASN A 291 -28.96 14.15 4.82
N GLY A 292 -28.05 13.33 5.37
CA GLY A 292 -26.77 12.99 4.75
C GLY A 292 -25.60 13.83 5.27
N PRO A 293 -24.43 13.75 4.66
CA PRO A 293 -24.19 13.19 3.32
C PRO A 293 -24.30 11.66 3.25
N LEU A 294 -24.71 11.13 2.09
CA LEU A 294 -24.81 9.71 1.81
C LEU A 294 -24.37 9.43 0.35
N PRO A 295 -23.68 8.31 0.06
CA PRO A 295 -23.43 7.89 -1.31
C PRO A 295 -24.74 7.67 -2.07
N THR A 296 -24.79 8.12 -3.34
CA THR A 296 -26.00 8.04 -4.16
C THR A 296 -26.53 6.62 -4.34
N ILE A 297 -25.62 5.64 -4.44
CA ILE A 297 -25.99 4.20 -4.52
C ILE A 297 -26.66 3.76 -3.21
N GLY A 298 -26.14 4.17 -2.07
CA GLY A 298 -26.74 3.88 -0.76
C GLY A 298 -28.11 4.53 -0.59
N LEU A 299 -28.27 5.77 -1.10
CA LEU A 299 -29.55 6.45 -1.09
C LEU A 299 -30.61 5.69 -1.91
N GLN A 300 -30.24 5.20 -3.09
CA GLN A 300 -31.16 4.40 -3.92
C GLN A 300 -31.57 3.12 -3.20
N ALA A 301 -30.62 2.37 -2.65
CA ALA A 301 -30.92 1.14 -1.91
C ALA A 301 -31.88 1.38 -0.73
N MET A 302 -31.66 2.48 0.01
CA MET A 302 -32.56 2.88 1.10
C MET A 302 -33.97 3.21 0.63
N LEU A 303 -34.12 4.00 -0.46
CA LEU A 303 -35.38 4.37 -1.02
C LEU A 303 -36.16 3.16 -1.57
N ASP A 304 -35.44 2.20 -2.15
CA ASP A 304 -36.04 0.95 -2.64
C ASP A 304 -36.53 0.06 -1.50
N LYS A 305 -35.72 -0.05 -0.40
CA LYS A 305 -36.14 -0.77 0.82
C LYS A 305 -37.43 -0.18 1.42
N GLU A 306 -37.56 1.15 1.39
CA GLU A 306 -38.74 1.85 1.90
C GLU A 306 -39.89 1.92 0.90
N ALA A 307 -39.69 1.40 -0.31
CA ALA A 307 -40.62 1.53 -1.43
C ALA A 307 -41.09 2.99 -1.70
N TYR A 308 -40.21 3.96 -1.42
CA TYR A 308 -40.50 5.37 -1.60
C TYR A 308 -40.57 5.73 -3.08
N ARG A 309 -41.68 6.42 -3.48
CA ARG A 309 -41.93 6.86 -4.87
C ARG A 309 -42.30 8.33 -4.96
N GLY A 310 -42.06 9.10 -3.90
CA GLY A 310 -42.37 10.53 -3.85
C GLY A 310 -41.22 11.40 -4.42
N PRO A 311 -41.42 12.74 -4.41
CA PRO A 311 -40.39 13.68 -4.83
C PRO A 311 -39.13 13.57 -3.95
N LEU A 312 -37.93 13.53 -4.59
CA LEU A 312 -36.65 13.51 -3.96
C LEU A 312 -35.84 14.74 -4.40
N SER A 313 -35.26 15.47 -3.44
CA SER A 313 -34.27 16.50 -3.72
C SER A 313 -32.91 16.02 -3.29
N MET A 314 -31.89 16.21 -4.13
CA MET A 314 -30.52 15.89 -3.85
C MET A 314 -29.67 17.14 -4.04
N GLU A 315 -28.71 17.34 -3.14
CA GLU A 315 -27.73 18.45 -3.17
C GLU A 315 -26.33 17.86 -3.20
N PHE A 316 -25.56 18.25 -4.20
CA PHE A 316 -24.17 17.82 -4.37
C PHE A 316 -23.25 19.00 -4.14
N THR A 317 -22.21 18.82 -3.36
CA THR A 317 -21.19 19.84 -3.12
C THR A 317 -19.88 19.41 -3.80
N PHE A 318 -19.32 20.31 -4.58
CA PHE A 318 -17.99 20.13 -5.20
C PHE A 318 -17.23 21.44 -5.16
N HIS A 319 -15.90 21.36 -5.18
CA HIS A 319 -15.03 22.50 -5.19
C HIS A 319 -14.62 22.85 -6.62
N VAL A 320 -14.58 24.13 -6.93
CA VAL A 320 -14.09 24.66 -8.22
C VAL A 320 -13.02 25.68 -7.90
N ASP A 321 -11.78 25.42 -8.33
CA ASP A 321 -10.64 26.32 -8.07
C ASP A 321 -10.70 27.57 -8.95
N ASP A 322 -11.23 27.46 -10.16
CA ASP A 322 -11.39 28.56 -11.10
C ASP A 322 -12.72 28.43 -11.85
N VAL A 323 -13.55 29.44 -11.76
CA VAL A 323 -14.85 29.48 -12.44
C VAL A 323 -14.65 30.18 -13.78
N PRO A 324 -14.73 29.47 -14.93
CA PRO A 324 -14.63 30.10 -16.24
C PRO A 324 -15.71 31.16 -16.42
N GLU A 325 -15.37 32.32 -16.99
CA GLU A 325 -16.30 33.43 -17.24
C GLU A 325 -17.49 33.04 -18.15
N ASN A 326 -17.40 31.93 -18.88
CA ASN A 326 -18.44 31.44 -19.80
C ASN A 326 -18.78 29.97 -19.46
N LEU A 327 -19.51 29.77 -18.38
CA LEU A 327 -20.22 28.52 -18.11
C LEU A 327 -21.53 28.52 -18.91
N CYS A 328 -21.58 27.72 -20.00
CA CYS A 328 -22.83 27.39 -20.71
C CYS A 328 -23.28 25.99 -20.33
#